data_9aa282a49662b4bf869809e0b8b2dd89
#
_entry.id   9aa282a49662b4bf869809e0b8b2dd89
#
_cell.length_a   1.000
_cell.length_b   1.000
_cell.length_c   1.000
_cell.angle_alpha   90.00
_cell.angle_beta   90.00
_cell.angle_gamma   90.00
#
_symmetry.space_group_name_H-M   'P 1'
#
loop_
_entity.id
_entity.type
_entity.pdbx_description
1 polymer ?
#
loop_
_entity_poly.entity_id
_entity_poly.type
_entity_poly.pdbx_seq_one_letter_code
_entity_poly.pdbx_strand_id
1 'polypeptide(L)'
;MRRLCLFLLALFCCTNTYADAPRTFREAKKVAWTLYADRPVDFYCGCSFKGNRIDLRSCGYVPRKQPKRAARVEWEHIVPAWVIGHQRQCWQQGGRKQCTAKDPVFSLAEADLHNLVPVVGEVNGDRSNFGFGMLSEKPSQYGACPFVVNFKQRTAMRPSTVAAPSPAPICT
;
A
#
# COMPACT_ATOMS: atom_id res chain seq x y z
N MET A 1 -17.20 -65.98 15.48
CA MET A 1 -16.19 -65.24 14.70
C MET A 1 -16.55 -63.77 14.73
N ARG A 2 -15.91 -63.01 15.61
CA ARG A 2 -16.15 -61.59 15.81
C ARG A 2 -15.24 -60.80 14.87
N ARG A 3 -15.82 -60.08 13.87
CA ARG A 3 -15.05 -59.16 13.04
C ARG A 3 -14.89 -57.81 13.76
N LEU A 4 -13.65 -57.56 14.14
CA LEU A 4 -13.22 -56.30 14.77
C LEU A 4 -12.98 -55.27 13.67
N CYS A 5 -13.90 -54.30 13.47
CA CYS A 5 -13.71 -53.15 12.60
C CYS A 5 -12.86 -52.14 13.35
N LEU A 6 -11.59 -52.01 12.97
CA LEU A 6 -10.70 -50.92 13.38
C LEU A 6 -11.03 -49.64 12.57
N PHE A 7 -11.71 -48.69 13.18
CA PHE A 7 -11.85 -47.32 12.67
C PHE A 7 -10.55 -46.55 12.94
N LEU A 8 -9.73 -46.39 11.91
CA LEU A 8 -8.62 -45.44 11.93
C LEU A 8 -9.19 -44.02 11.82
N LEU A 9 -9.30 -43.31 12.96
CA LEU A 9 -9.54 -41.85 12.98
C LEU A 9 -8.24 -41.16 12.52
N ALA A 10 -8.19 -40.73 11.27
CA ALA A 10 -7.15 -39.84 10.79
C ALA A 10 -7.40 -38.46 11.39
N LEU A 11 -6.64 -38.10 12.44
CA LEU A 11 -6.57 -36.72 12.94
C LEU A 11 -5.91 -35.86 11.85
N PHE A 12 -6.71 -35.15 11.09
CA PHE A 12 -6.24 -34.09 10.21
C PHE A 12 -5.83 -32.92 11.13
N CYS A 13 -4.56 -32.89 11.52
CA CYS A 13 -3.97 -31.72 12.17
C CYS A 13 -3.88 -30.60 11.12
N CYS A 14 -4.88 -29.70 11.08
CA CYS A 14 -4.76 -28.44 10.36
C CYS A 14 -3.65 -27.62 11.04
N THR A 15 -2.43 -27.75 10.54
CA THR A 15 -1.36 -26.81 10.89
C THR A 15 -1.71 -25.48 10.27
N ASN A 16 -2.28 -24.56 11.05
CA ASN A 16 -2.41 -23.16 10.68
C ASN A 16 -0.99 -22.59 10.53
N THR A 17 -0.45 -22.61 9.33
CA THR A 17 0.74 -21.84 9.00
C THR A 17 0.32 -20.38 8.95
N TYR A 18 0.38 -19.69 10.07
CA TYR A 18 0.35 -18.23 10.06
C TYR A 18 1.59 -17.79 9.28
N ALA A 19 1.38 -17.23 8.09
CA ALA A 19 2.46 -16.58 7.39
C ALA A 19 2.96 -15.44 8.28
N ASP A 20 4.24 -15.48 8.66
CA ASP A 20 4.84 -14.43 9.46
C ASP A 20 4.64 -13.07 8.79
N ALA A 21 4.15 -12.09 9.55
CA ALA A 21 3.98 -10.74 9.06
C ALA A 21 5.34 -10.17 8.59
N PRO A 22 5.38 -9.39 7.50
CA PRO A 22 6.61 -8.84 6.98
C PRO A 22 7.26 -7.92 8.02
N ARG A 23 8.58 -8.05 8.19
CA ARG A 23 9.36 -7.29 9.18
C ARG A 23 10.05 -6.07 8.58
N THR A 24 10.09 -6.00 7.26
CA THR A 24 10.73 -4.90 6.52
C THR A 24 9.83 -4.44 5.38
N PHE A 25 9.95 -3.17 5.01
CA PHE A 25 9.25 -2.62 3.85
C PHE A 25 9.55 -3.39 2.55
N ARG A 26 10.76 -3.93 2.41
CA ARG A 26 11.11 -4.77 1.27
C ARG A 26 10.31 -6.07 1.22
N GLU A 27 10.11 -6.72 2.35
CA GLU A 27 9.29 -7.93 2.47
C GLU A 27 7.82 -7.59 2.26
N ALA A 28 7.34 -6.51 2.89
CA ALA A 28 5.98 -6.02 2.73
C ALA A 28 5.62 -5.78 1.27
N LYS A 29 6.51 -5.18 0.48
CA LYS A 29 6.29 -4.99 -0.96
C LYS A 29 6.15 -6.30 -1.74
N LYS A 30 6.86 -7.37 -1.36
CA LYS A 30 6.72 -8.68 -2.00
C LYS A 30 5.34 -9.27 -1.74
N VAL A 31 4.89 -9.22 -0.48
CA VAL A 31 3.56 -9.69 -0.08
C VAL A 31 2.47 -8.83 -0.74
N ALA A 32 2.65 -7.51 -0.76
CA ALA A 32 1.70 -6.59 -1.37
C ALA A 32 1.50 -6.87 -2.88
N TRP A 33 2.54 -7.22 -3.64
CA TRP A 33 2.38 -7.64 -5.04
C TRP A 33 1.46 -8.86 -5.19
N THR A 34 1.49 -9.81 -4.26
CA THR A 34 0.60 -10.97 -4.26
C THR A 34 -0.83 -10.57 -3.87
N LEU A 35 -0.98 -9.72 -2.85
CA LEU A 35 -2.30 -9.25 -2.39
C LEU A 35 -3.09 -8.47 -3.45
N TYR A 36 -2.39 -7.74 -4.32
CA TYR A 36 -3.01 -6.94 -5.39
C TYR A 36 -3.01 -7.65 -6.76
N ALA A 37 -2.60 -8.93 -6.83
CA ALA A 37 -2.51 -9.67 -8.10
C ALA A 37 -3.86 -9.84 -8.80
N ASP A 38 -4.92 -10.14 -8.03
CA ASP A 38 -6.28 -10.37 -8.55
C ASP A 38 -7.01 -9.07 -8.90
N ARG A 39 -6.58 -7.96 -8.32
CA ARG A 39 -7.18 -6.64 -8.57
C ARG A 39 -6.10 -5.57 -8.71
N PRO A 40 -5.37 -5.56 -9.83
CA PRO A 40 -4.25 -4.67 -10.06
C PRO A 40 -4.72 -3.27 -10.49
N VAL A 41 -5.24 -2.50 -9.50
CA VAL A 41 -5.77 -1.15 -9.69
C VAL A 41 -5.12 -0.22 -8.67
N ASP A 42 -4.62 0.94 -9.10
CA ASP A 42 -4.04 1.93 -8.21
C ASP A 42 -5.10 2.62 -7.35
N PHE A 43 -4.68 3.00 -6.13
CA PHE A 43 -5.58 3.45 -5.07
C PHE A 43 -6.17 4.85 -5.30
N TYR A 44 -5.42 5.79 -5.90
CA TYR A 44 -5.87 7.18 -6.01
C TYR A 44 -6.64 7.48 -7.28
N CYS A 45 -6.23 6.89 -8.40
CA CYS A 45 -6.74 7.24 -9.72
C CYS A 45 -7.58 6.14 -10.36
N GLY A 46 -7.51 4.90 -9.84
CA GLY A 46 -8.21 3.77 -10.42
C GLY A 46 -7.56 3.25 -11.70
N CYS A 47 -6.31 3.59 -11.99
CA CYS A 47 -5.61 3.07 -13.15
C CYS A 47 -5.26 1.59 -12.98
N SER A 48 -5.45 0.77 -14.00
CA SER A 48 -4.96 -0.61 -13.99
C SER A 48 -3.44 -0.66 -14.12
N PHE A 49 -2.83 -1.75 -13.63
CA PHE A 49 -1.40 -1.96 -13.79
C PHE A 49 -1.05 -3.43 -14.05
N LYS A 50 0.11 -3.66 -14.65
CA LYS A 50 0.69 -5.00 -14.83
C LYS A 50 2.15 -4.99 -14.37
N GLY A 51 2.45 -5.82 -13.36
CA GLY A 51 3.75 -5.73 -12.68
C GLY A 51 3.99 -4.30 -12.19
N ASN A 52 5.16 -3.73 -12.44
CA ASN A 52 5.49 -2.35 -12.03
C ASN A 52 5.02 -1.26 -13.01
N ARG A 53 4.16 -1.57 -13.97
CA ARG A 53 3.76 -0.63 -15.03
C ARG A 53 2.29 -0.26 -14.92
N ILE A 54 2.02 1.06 -14.77
CA ILE A 54 0.68 1.64 -14.80
C ILE A 54 0.21 1.81 -16.25
N ASP A 55 -1.02 1.41 -16.53
CA ASP A 55 -1.72 1.81 -17.75
C ASP A 55 -2.48 3.13 -17.48
N LEU A 56 -1.82 4.24 -17.80
CA LEU A 56 -2.36 5.58 -17.59
C LEU A 56 -3.63 5.85 -18.41
N ARG A 57 -3.82 5.16 -19.56
CA ARG A 57 -4.99 5.31 -20.39
C ARG A 57 -6.23 4.68 -19.77
N SER A 58 -6.07 3.62 -19.01
CA SER A 58 -7.18 2.90 -18.39
C SER A 58 -8.04 3.75 -17.44
N CYS A 59 -7.47 4.85 -16.93
CA CYS A 59 -8.14 5.78 -16.02
C CYS A 59 -8.13 7.24 -16.52
N GLY A 60 -7.70 7.50 -17.76
CA GLY A 60 -7.61 8.85 -18.30
C GLY A 60 -6.60 9.75 -17.59
N TYR A 61 -5.56 9.15 -16.99
CA TYR A 61 -4.51 9.89 -16.30
C TYR A 61 -3.63 10.67 -17.29
N VAL A 62 -3.39 11.95 -16.99
CA VAL A 62 -2.45 12.81 -17.73
C VAL A 62 -1.33 13.22 -16.78
N PRO A 63 -0.06 12.89 -17.10
CA PRO A 63 1.07 13.27 -16.25
C PRO A 63 1.20 14.80 -16.16
N ARG A 64 1.37 15.28 -14.91
CA ARG A 64 1.52 16.71 -14.63
C ARG A 64 2.95 17.23 -14.95
N LYS A 65 3.97 16.53 -14.47
CA LYS A 65 5.38 16.91 -14.58
C LYS A 65 6.35 15.75 -14.77
N GLN A 66 6.00 14.55 -14.32
CA GLN A 66 6.94 13.42 -14.24
C GLN A 66 6.40 12.17 -14.96
N PRO A 67 6.30 12.18 -16.32
CA PRO A 67 5.68 11.08 -17.08
C PRO A 67 6.37 9.72 -16.86
N LYS A 68 7.69 9.69 -16.70
CA LYS A 68 8.43 8.46 -16.41
C LYS A 68 8.09 7.90 -15.02
N ARG A 69 7.82 8.77 -14.04
CA ARG A 69 7.42 8.37 -12.69
C ARG A 69 5.94 7.96 -12.66
N ALA A 70 5.08 8.67 -13.40
CA ALA A 70 3.67 8.33 -13.54
C ALA A 70 3.47 6.91 -14.10
N ALA A 71 4.32 6.49 -15.04
CA ALA A 71 4.20 5.18 -15.70
C ALA A 71 4.57 3.97 -14.81
N ARG A 72 4.92 4.16 -13.55
CA ARG A 72 5.29 3.06 -12.64
C ARG A 72 4.44 3.03 -11.37
N VAL A 73 4.22 1.84 -10.84
CA VAL A 73 3.64 1.63 -9.51
C VAL A 73 4.66 2.06 -8.45
N GLU A 74 4.21 2.84 -7.48
CA GLU A 74 4.92 3.05 -6.22
C GLU A 74 4.03 2.59 -5.06
N TRP A 75 4.66 2.03 -4.02
CA TRP A 75 3.96 1.63 -2.80
C TRP A 75 3.87 2.82 -1.88
N GLU A 76 2.64 3.29 -1.71
CA GLU A 76 2.30 4.43 -0.88
C GLU A 76 2.03 4.01 0.56
N HIS A 77 2.57 4.76 1.50
CA HIS A 77 2.15 4.70 2.89
C HIS A 77 1.03 5.73 3.12
N ILE A 78 -0.22 5.27 3.33
CA ILE A 78 -1.37 6.15 3.60
C ILE A 78 -1.06 7.07 4.79
N VAL A 79 -0.57 6.51 5.90
CA VAL A 79 0.10 7.28 6.96
C VAL A 79 1.58 7.36 6.60
N PRO A 80 2.11 8.54 6.24
CA PRO A 80 3.47 8.68 5.75
C PRO A 80 4.53 8.14 6.72
N ALA A 81 5.59 7.54 6.16
CA ALA A 81 6.74 7.12 6.97
C ALA A 81 7.33 8.27 7.82
N TRP A 82 7.20 9.50 7.35
CA TRP A 82 7.56 10.70 8.11
C TRP A 82 6.75 10.84 9.41
N VAL A 83 5.43 10.63 9.36
CA VAL A 83 4.56 10.68 10.55
C VAL A 83 4.96 9.62 11.57
N ILE A 84 5.28 8.42 11.09
CA ILE A 84 5.70 7.30 11.94
C ILE A 84 7.07 7.55 12.58
N GLY A 85 7.98 8.21 11.86
CA GLY A 85 9.40 8.23 12.18
C GLY A 85 9.99 9.55 12.66
N HIS A 86 9.44 10.71 12.25
CA HIS A 86 10.15 11.99 12.39
C HIS A 86 10.51 12.39 13.82
N GLN A 87 9.77 11.93 14.83
CA GLN A 87 10.06 12.17 16.25
C GLN A 87 11.02 11.15 16.86
N ARG A 88 11.38 10.09 16.15
CA ARG A 88 12.28 9.04 16.63
C ARG A 88 13.74 9.49 16.53
N GLN A 89 14.57 9.08 17.49
CA GLN A 89 15.99 9.42 17.51
C GLN A 89 16.72 9.01 16.23
N CYS A 90 16.42 7.84 15.68
CA CYS A 90 17.00 7.37 14.42
C CYS A 90 16.73 8.34 13.25
N TRP A 91 15.54 8.97 13.23
CA TRP A 91 15.18 9.92 12.17
C TRP A 91 15.96 11.23 12.32
N GLN A 92 16.13 11.72 13.55
CA GLN A 92 16.92 12.91 13.83
C GLN A 92 18.41 12.73 13.46
N GLN A 93 18.89 11.50 13.56
CA GLN A 93 20.30 11.17 13.27
C GLN A 93 20.61 10.89 11.80
N GLY A 94 19.63 10.50 10.99
CA GLY A 94 19.87 10.12 9.59
C GLY A 94 18.62 9.81 8.76
N GLY A 95 17.47 10.30 9.19
CA GLY A 95 16.20 10.21 8.45
C GLY A 95 15.66 8.79 8.32
N ARG A 96 14.80 8.59 7.34
CA ARG A 96 14.14 7.30 7.06
C ARG A 96 15.13 6.15 6.94
N LYS A 97 16.22 6.35 6.21
CA LYS A 97 17.24 5.32 5.98
C LYS A 97 17.84 4.80 7.29
N GLN A 98 18.14 5.71 8.22
CA GLN A 98 18.68 5.35 9.51
C GLN A 98 17.66 4.59 10.36
N CYS A 99 16.40 5.02 10.36
CA CYS A 99 15.35 4.31 11.07
C CYS A 99 15.12 2.91 10.53
N THR A 100 14.99 2.75 9.22
CA THR A 100 14.85 1.42 8.58
C THR A 100 16.01 0.47 8.95
N ALA A 101 17.22 1.00 9.11
CA ALA A 101 18.40 0.19 9.42
C ALA A 101 18.61 -0.10 10.91
N LYS A 102 18.16 0.79 11.80
CA LYS A 102 18.57 0.78 13.22
C LYS A 102 17.40 0.67 14.21
N ASP A 103 16.15 0.89 13.76
CA ASP A 103 14.98 0.91 14.62
C ASP A 103 13.98 -0.18 14.20
N PRO A 104 13.94 -1.33 14.90
CA PRO A 104 13.05 -2.43 14.54
C PRO A 104 11.58 -2.07 14.68
N VAL A 105 11.21 -1.16 15.59
CA VAL A 105 9.82 -0.70 15.74
C VAL A 105 9.39 0.13 14.53
N PHE A 106 10.26 1.04 14.06
CA PHE A 106 10.01 1.77 12.83
C PHE A 106 9.93 0.83 11.63
N SER A 107 10.83 -0.13 11.52
CA SER A 107 10.86 -1.09 10.41
C SER A 107 9.58 -1.92 10.32
N LEU A 108 9.05 -2.38 11.47
CA LEU A 108 7.76 -3.08 11.53
C LEU A 108 6.59 -2.18 11.13
N ALA A 109 6.54 -0.94 11.63
CA ALA A 109 5.48 0.01 11.30
C ALA A 109 5.53 0.43 9.81
N GLU A 110 6.74 0.56 9.25
CA GLU A 110 6.95 0.82 7.81
C GLU A 110 6.54 -0.38 6.93
N ALA A 111 6.54 -1.59 7.50
CA ALA A 111 6.16 -2.82 6.82
C ALA A 111 4.68 -3.18 6.94
N ASP A 112 3.87 -2.37 7.61
CA ASP A 112 2.45 -2.63 7.82
C ASP A 112 1.68 -2.65 6.48
N LEU A 113 1.17 -3.83 6.11
CA LEU A 113 0.41 -4.03 4.88
C LEU A 113 -0.93 -3.28 4.86
N HIS A 114 -1.53 -2.97 6.02
CA HIS A 114 -2.75 -2.18 6.08
C HIS A 114 -2.51 -0.71 5.72
N ASN A 115 -1.25 -0.27 5.79
CA ASN A 115 -0.81 1.07 5.45
C ASN A 115 -0.22 1.18 4.03
N LEU A 116 -0.16 0.07 3.26
CA LEU A 116 0.47 0.03 1.95
C LEU A 116 -0.54 -0.18 0.83
N VAL A 117 -0.54 0.74 -0.14
CA VAL A 117 -1.38 0.66 -1.34
C VAL A 117 -0.56 0.95 -2.61
N PRO A 118 -0.89 0.32 -3.76
CA PRO A 118 -0.26 0.65 -5.03
C PRO A 118 -0.83 1.96 -5.56
N VAL A 119 0.03 2.85 -6.03
CA VAL A 119 -0.38 4.14 -6.60
C VAL A 119 0.45 4.53 -7.82
N VAL A 120 -0.08 5.46 -8.62
CA VAL A 120 0.67 6.15 -9.67
C VAL A 120 1.86 6.88 -9.03
N GLY A 121 3.08 6.57 -9.49
CA GLY A 121 4.29 7.07 -8.83
C GLY A 121 4.42 8.60 -8.80
N GLU A 122 3.93 9.32 -9.82
CA GLU A 122 3.91 10.79 -9.78
C GLU A 122 3.02 11.32 -8.66
N VAL A 123 1.83 10.74 -8.50
CA VAL A 123 0.89 11.11 -7.44
C VAL A 123 1.49 10.86 -6.06
N ASN A 124 2.17 9.71 -5.87
CA ASN A 124 2.91 9.41 -4.64
C ASN A 124 3.95 10.51 -4.33
N GLY A 125 4.71 10.91 -5.34
CA GLY A 125 5.70 11.96 -5.16
C GLY A 125 5.11 13.33 -4.83
N ASP A 126 4.03 13.69 -5.48
CA ASP A 126 3.34 14.97 -5.27
C ASP A 126 2.64 15.01 -3.91
N ARG A 127 2.03 13.90 -3.48
CA ARG A 127 1.42 13.77 -2.15
C ARG A 127 2.47 13.88 -1.04
N SER A 128 3.67 13.32 -1.25
CA SER A 128 4.76 13.42 -0.28
C SER A 128 4.34 12.96 1.13
N ASN A 129 4.61 13.76 2.17
CA ASN A 129 4.16 13.52 3.55
C ASN A 129 2.95 14.41 3.95
N PHE A 130 2.21 14.93 2.98
CA PHE A 130 1.07 15.79 3.26
C PHE A 130 -0.06 15.00 3.91
N GLY A 131 -0.77 15.62 4.85
CA GLY A 131 -1.98 15.06 5.44
C GLY A 131 -3.13 15.00 4.45
N PHE A 132 -4.12 14.15 4.72
CA PHE A 132 -5.39 14.19 4.00
C PHE A 132 -6.34 15.19 4.62
N GLY A 133 -7.10 15.90 3.76
CA GLY A 133 -8.09 16.87 4.19
C GLY A 133 -9.18 17.08 3.15
N MET A 134 -10.16 17.86 3.51
CA MET A 134 -11.17 18.35 2.58
C MET A 134 -10.60 19.52 1.79
N LEU A 135 -10.62 19.41 0.48
CA LEU A 135 -10.20 20.46 -0.44
C LEU A 135 -11.39 20.91 -1.29
N SER A 136 -11.51 22.21 -1.53
CA SER A 136 -12.55 22.78 -2.37
C SER A 136 -12.19 22.75 -3.86
N GLU A 137 -10.93 22.48 -4.19
CA GLU A 137 -10.43 22.41 -5.56
C GLU A 137 -11.07 21.25 -6.32
N LYS A 138 -11.50 21.51 -7.54
CA LYS A 138 -11.96 20.46 -8.44
C LYS A 138 -10.76 19.68 -9.00
N PRO A 139 -10.87 18.34 -9.10
CA PRO A 139 -9.84 17.52 -9.71
C PRO A 139 -9.54 17.96 -11.15
N SER A 140 -8.30 18.32 -11.43
CA SER A 140 -7.84 18.71 -12.79
C SER A 140 -6.34 18.54 -12.98
N GLN A 141 -5.62 18.13 -11.92
CA GLN A 141 -4.15 18.12 -11.93
C GLN A 141 -3.57 16.94 -12.73
N TYR A 142 -4.31 15.83 -12.83
CA TYR A 142 -3.85 14.57 -13.41
C TYR A 142 -4.85 13.99 -14.42
N GLY A 143 -5.41 14.84 -15.30
CA GLY A 143 -6.43 14.42 -16.26
C GLY A 143 -7.73 14.01 -15.56
N ALA A 144 -8.24 12.80 -15.82
CA ALA A 144 -9.47 12.29 -15.22
C ALA A 144 -9.28 11.70 -13.79
N CYS A 145 -8.06 11.63 -13.29
CA CYS A 145 -7.80 11.16 -11.91
C CYS A 145 -8.43 12.11 -10.88
N PRO A 146 -9.28 11.62 -9.97
CA PRO A 146 -10.02 12.47 -9.03
C PRO A 146 -9.17 12.94 -7.83
N PHE A 147 -7.86 12.77 -7.87
CA PHE A 147 -6.96 13.14 -6.79
C PHE A 147 -6.46 14.58 -6.93
N VAL A 148 -6.37 15.29 -5.81
CA VAL A 148 -5.89 16.68 -5.76
C VAL A 148 -4.86 16.84 -4.67
N VAL A 149 -3.79 17.58 -4.96
CA VAL A 149 -2.78 18.01 -4.00
C VAL A 149 -2.73 19.54 -3.95
N ASN A 150 -3.02 20.12 -2.81
CA ASN A 150 -2.78 21.53 -2.54
C ASN A 150 -1.37 21.68 -1.95
N PHE A 151 -0.41 22.05 -2.79
CA PHE A 151 1.00 22.18 -2.42
C PHE A 151 1.24 23.33 -1.41
N LYS A 152 0.44 24.39 -1.49
CA LYS A 152 0.56 25.54 -0.58
C LYS A 152 0.09 25.17 0.83
N GLN A 153 -1.03 24.48 0.93
CA GLN A 153 -1.59 24.03 2.21
C GLN A 153 -0.94 22.71 2.70
N ARG A 154 -0.11 22.07 1.88
CA ARG A 154 0.48 20.76 2.17
C ARG A 154 -0.58 19.71 2.51
N THR A 155 -1.67 19.68 1.74
CA THR A 155 -2.84 18.84 1.97
C THR A 155 -3.18 18.10 0.69
N ALA A 156 -3.48 16.81 0.80
CA ALA A 156 -4.03 16.01 -0.28
C ALA A 156 -5.53 15.78 -0.05
N MET A 157 -6.29 15.67 -1.14
CA MET A 157 -7.72 15.34 -1.05
C MET A 157 -7.86 13.91 -0.48
N ARG A 158 -8.76 13.76 0.49
CA ARG A 158 -9.12 12.43 0.97
C ARG A 158 -9.69 11.62 -0.20
N PRO A 159 -9.18 10.42 -0.49
CA PRO A 159 -9.77 9.57 -1.52
C PRO A 159 -11.26 9.35 -1.21
N SER A 160 -12.13 9.70 -2.17
CA SER A 160 -13.51 9.21 -2.15
C SER A 160 -13.37 7.68 -2.21
N THR A 161 -13.99 6.97 -1.31
CA THR A 161 -13.87 5.52 -1.13
C THR A 161 -13.81 4.76 -2.46
N VAL A 162 -12.62 4.64 -3.03
CA VAL A 162 -12.33 3.52 -3.91
C VAL A 162 -12.42 2.32 -3.00
N ALA A 163 -13.38 1.45 -3.25
CA ALA A 163 -13.65 0.30 -2.40
C ALA A 163 -12.33 -0.36 -2.01
N ALA A 164 -11.96 -0.21 -0.75
CA ALA A 164 -10.85 -1.00 -0.21
C ALA A 164 -11.12 -2.45 -0.62
N PRO A 165 -10.11 -3.19 -1.08
CA PRO A 165 -10.30 -4.61 -1.30
C PRO A 165 -10.92 -5.16 -0.02
N SER A 166 -12.10 -5.79 -0.13
CA SER A 166 -12.70 -6.49 1.00
C SER A 166 -11.62 -7.38 1.57
N PRO A 167 -11.37 -7.33 2.89
CA PRO A 167 -10.44 -8.29 3.48
C PRO A 167 -10.91 -9.68 3.04
N ALA A 168 -9.96 -10.49 2.58
CA ALA A 168 -10.26 -11.88 2.26
C ALA A 168 -11.03 -12.48 3.44
N PRO A 169 -12.09 -13.29 3.18
CA PRO A 169 -12.85 -13.87 4.26
C PRO A 169 -11.89 -14.61 5.19
N ILE A 170 -11.85 -14.17 6.44
CA ILE A 170 -11.16 -14.89 7.48
C ILE A 170 -11.94 -16.19 7.62
N CYS A 171 -11.35 -17.31 7.19
CA CYS A 171 -11.92 -18.62 7.48
C CYS A 171 -12.02 -18.75 9.00
N THR A 172 -13.25 -18.64 9.54
CA THR A 172 -13.59 -18.99 10.91
C THR A 172 -13.61 -20.50 11.07
#